data_744c38bff1d0bd4b6d7f5edb6d81fdbd
#
_entry.id   744c38bff1d0bd4b6d7f5edb6d81fdbd
#
_cell.length_a   1.000
_cell.length_b   1.000
_cell.length_c   1.000
_cell.angle_alpha   90.00
_cell.angle_beta   90.00
_cell.angle_gamma   90.00
#
_symmetry.space_group_name_H-M   'P 1'
#
loop_
_entity.id
_entity.type
_entity.pdbx_description
1 polymer ?
#
loop_
_entity_poly.entity_id
_entity_poly.type
_entity_poly.pdbx_seq_one_letter_code
_entity_poly.pdbx_strand_id
1 'polypeptide(L)'
;MNLDKIQEMWERDAVINPDNLHDESLKIPQLHSKYYTVYNTVTLMREKAREQYTKIRLERHNYYTGKAPAEVYEEEPFPYKVREKDAIQRHMDADEKLTKIDMKIRYYDVTLKFLEAVSYTHLRAHET
;
A
#
# COMPACT_ATOMS: atom_id res chain seq x y z
N MET A 1 -7.92 -5.48 3.21
CA MET A 1 -7.55 -5.24 4.60
C MET A 1 -7.24 -3.77 4.79
N ASN A 2 -7.79 -3.15 5.81
CA ASN A 2 -7.82 -1.71 6.02
C ASN A 2 -6.92 -1.36 7.22
N LEU A 3 -6.13 -0.28 7.14
CA LEU A 3 -5.25 0.14 8.22
C LEU A 3 -6.01 0.38 9.53
N ASP A 4 -7.18 1.03 9.47
CA ASP A 4 -8.01 1.29 10.65
C ASP A 4 -8.44 0.00 11.35
N LYS A 5 -8.81 -1.01 10.59
CA LYS A 5 -9.18 -2.33 11.14
C LYS A 5 -7.97 -3.04 11.76
N ILE A 6 -6.81 -2.91 11.14
CA ILE A 6 -5.56 -3.46 11.68
C ILE A 6 -5.20 -2.77 12.99
N GLN A 7 -5.32 -1.45 13.06
CA GLN A 7 -5.06 -0.68 14.28
C GLN A 7 -6.04 -1.04 15.40
N GLU A 8 -7.33 -1.16 15.10
CA GLU A 8 -8.33 -1.60 16.07
C GLU A 8 -8.03 -3.01 16.59
N MET A 9 -7.65 -3.91 15.71
CA MET A 9 -7.27 -5.27 16.06
C MET A 9 -6.06 -5.27 17.00
N TRP A 10 -5.05 -4.44 16.70
CA TRP A 10 -3.88 -4.30 17.55
C TRP A 10 -4.23 -3.73 18.93
N GLU A 11 -5.08 -2.71 18.99
CA GLU A 11 -5.51 -2.12 20.26
C GLU A 11 -6.14 -3.17 21.18
N ARG A 12 -6.92 -4.07 20.63
CA ARG A 12 -7.53 -5.17 21.39
C ARG A 12 -6.49 -6.21 21.80
N ASP A 13 -5.60 -6.59 20.88
CA ASP A 13 -4.60 -7.63 21.10
C ASP A 13 -3.47 -7.17 22.03
N ALA A 14 -3.19 -5.87 22.10
CA ALA A 14 -2.13 -5.30 22.92
C ALA A 14 -2.51 -5.16 24.40
N VAL A 15 -3.77 -5.34 24.75
CA VAL A 15 -4.22 -5.27 26.15
C VAL A 15 -3.60 -6.44 26.93
N ILE A 16 -2.88 -6.10 28.01
CA ILE A 16 -2.25 -7.07 28.89
C ILE A 16 -3.03 -7.16 30.20
N ASN A 17 -3.36 -8.38 30.62
CA ASN A 17 -3.96 -8.62 31.92
C ASN A 17 -2.82 -8.85 32.94
N PRO A 18 -2.55 -7.89 33.85
CA PRO A 18 -1.46 -8.02 34.80
C PRO A 18 -1.67 -9.14 35.83
N ASP A 19 -2.91 -9.59 36.02
CA ASP A 19 -3.24 -10.65 36.98
C ASP A 19 -2.94 -12.06 36.43
N ASN A 20 -2.63 -12.18 35.15
CA ASN A 20 -2.42 -13.47 34.50
C ASN A 20 -1.25 -13.42 33.51
N LEU A 21 -0.07 -13.08 34.02
CA LEU A 21 1.15 -12.90 33.20
C LEU A 21 1.58 -14.18 32.47
N HIS A 22 1.33 -15.35 33.07
CA HIS A 22 1.69 -16.62 32.44
C HIS A 22 0.90 -16.83 31.14
N ASP A 23 -0.43 -16.66 31.19
CA ASP A 23 -1.26 -16.79 29.99
C ASP A 23 -0.97 -15.70 28.97
N GLU A 24 -0.65 -14.48 29.44
CA GLU A 24 -0.26 -13.39 28.56
C GLU A 24 1.04 -13.72 27.80
N SER A 25 2.02 -14.34 28.45
CA SER A 25 3.27 -14.72 27.79
C SER A 25 3.06 -15.80 26.72
N LEU A 26 2.07 -16.66 26.86
CA LEU A 26 1.73 -17.68 25.87
C LEU A 26 1.07 -17.11 24.61
N LYS A 27 0.48 -15.92 24.70
CA LYS A 27 -0.13 -15.24 23.56
C LYS A 27 0.90 -14.64 22.60
N ILE A 28 2.11 -14.33 23.06
CA ILE A 28 3.11 -13.60 22.28
C ILE A 28 3.46 -14.29 20.97
N PRO A 29 3.82 -15.60 20.94
CA PRO A 29 4.09 -16.26 19.66
C PRO A 29 2.90 -16.29 18.71
N GLN A 30 1.69 -16.42 19.23
CA GLN A 30 0.46 -16.41 18.44
C GLN A 30 0.21 -15.04 17.82
N LEU A 31 0.39 -13.97 18.59
CA LEU A 31 0.26 -12.60 18.11
C LEU A 31 1.31 -12.29 17.06
N HIS A 32 2.55 -12.69 17.29
CA HIS A 32 3.64 -12.50 16.33
C HIS A 32 3.31 -13.19 14.99
N SER A 33 2.86 -14.43 15.05
CA SER A 33 2.47 -15.20 13.86
C SER A 33 1.29 -14.51 13.13
N LYS A 34 0.29 -14.04 13.86
CA LYS A 34 -0.86 -13.34 13.31
C LYS A 34 -0.44 -12.08 12.55
N TYR A 35 0.35 -11.21 13.19
CA TYR A 35 0.77 -9.94 12.57
C TYR A 35 1.79 -10.15 11.46
N TYR A 36 2.61 -11.18 11.54
CA TYR A 36 3.51 -11.56 10.45
C TYR A 36 2.73 -12.00 9.21
N THR A 37 1.65 -12.76 9.38
CA THR A 37 0.76 -13.15 8.28
C THR A 37 0.10 -11.93 7.65
N VAL A 38 -0.38 -11.00 8.47
CA VAL A 38 -0.96 -9.73 7.99
C VAL A 38 0.09 -8.93 7.21
N TYR A 39 1.31 -8.84 7.73
CA TYR A 39 2.42 -8.16 7.08
C TYR A 39 2.70 -8.74 5.69
N ASN A 40 2.78 -10.05 5.59
CA ASN A 40 3.03 -10.71 4.31
C ASN A 40 1.88 -10.48 3.33
N THR A 41 0.65 -10.52 3.80
CA THR A 41 -0.54 -10.24 2.97
C THR A 41 -0.49 -8.82 2.40
N VAL A 42 -0.21 -7.83 3.25
CA VAL A 42 -0.12 -6.43 2.81
C VAL A 42 1.06 -6.22 1.86
N THR A 43 2.19 -6.89 2.10
CA THR A 43 3.35 -6.84 1.20
C THR A 43 2.97 -7.32 -0.20
N LEU A 44 2.26 -8.44 -0.31
CA LEU A 44 1.81 -8.98 -1.59
C LEU A 44 0.80 -8.04 -2.28
N MET A 45 -0.08 -7.42 -1.52
CA MET A 45 -1.02 -6.42 -2.04
C MET A 45 -0.29 -5.21 -2.59
N ARG A 46 0.76 -4.75 -1.90
CA ARG A 46 1.61 -3.64 -2.37
C ARG A 46 2.32 -4.01 -3.67
N GLU A 47 2.89 -5.20 -3.76
CA GLU A 47 3.59 -5.65 -4.97
C GLU A 47 2.62 -5.75 -6.16
N LYS A 48 1.40 -6.23 -5.93
CA LYS A 48 0.35 -6.24 -6.95
C LYS A 48 0.00 -4.84 -7.43
N ALA A 49 -0.11 -3.89 -6.51
CA ALA A 49 -0.37 -2.49 -6.84
C ALA A 49 0.78 -1.86 -7.64
N ARG A 50 2.03 -2.19 -7.30
CA ARG A 50 3.21 -1.75 -8.07
C ARG A 50 3.21 -2.30 -9.49
N GLU A 51 2.81 -3.54 -9.67
CA GLU A 51 2.67 -4.14 -10.99
C GLU A 51 1.60 -3.43 -11.81
N GLN A 52 0.46 -3.13 -11.19
CA GLN A 52 -0.62 -2.35 -11.81
C GLN A 52 -0.14 -0.94 -12.18
N TYR A 53 0.64 -0.31 -11.33
CA TYR A 53 1.21 1.02 -11.59
C TYR A 53 2.08 0.99 -12.85
N THR A 54 2.94 -0.01 -13.01
CA THR A 54 3.81 -0.15 -14.17
C THR A 54 3.00 -0.26 -15.45
N LYS A 55 1.92 -1.06 -15.45
CA LYS A 55 1.05 -1.24 -16.60
C LYS A 55 0.27 0.03 -16.93
N ILE A 56 -0.31 0.67 -15.92
CA ILE A 56 -1.08 1.91 -16.10
C ILE A 56 -0.15 3.03 -16.59
N ARG A 57 1.07 3.09 -16.08
CA ARG A 57 2.05 4.09 -16.52
C ARG A 57 2.33 3.97 -18.01
N LEU A 58 2.50 2.75 -18.52
CA LEU A 58 2.71 2.53 -19.95
C LEU A 58 1.48 2.96 -20.76
N GLU A 59 0.28 2.57 -20.32
CA GLU A 59 -0.96 2.97 -20.98
C GLU A 59 -1.13 4.49 -21.03
N ARG A 60 -0.86 5.18 -19.92
CA ARG A 60 -1.00 6.63 -19.85
C ARG A 60 0.08 7.35 -20.65
N HIS A 61 1.30 6.82 -20.66
CA HIS A 61 2.36 7.36 -21.53
C HIS A 61 1.97 7.24 -23.00
N ASN A 62 1.44 6.10 -23.42
CA ASN A 62 0.94 5.92 -24.79
C ASN A 62 -0.20 6.87 -25.11
N TYR A 63 -1.10 7.08 -24.15
CA TYR A 63 -2.20 8.04 -24.32
C TYR A 63 -1.69 9.46 -24.58
N TYR A 64 -0.77 9.95 -23.75
CA TYR A 64 -0.24 11.32 -23.88
C TYR A 64 0.66 11.51 -25.09
N THR A 65 1.25 10.44 -25.62
CA THR A 65 2.11 10.49 -26.81
C THR A 65 1.39 10.19 -28.11
N GLY A 66 0.07 9.98 -28.07
CA GLY A 66 -0.74 9.73 -29.26
C GLY A 66 -0.68 8.29 -29.78
N LYS A 67 -0.16 7.36 -29.01
CA LYS A 67 0.05 5.96 -29.42
C LYS A 67 -1.03 5.01 -28.91
N ALA A 68 -1.99 5.49 -28.14
CA ALA A 68 -3.10 4.68 -27.65
C ALA A 68 -4.07 4.32 -28.78
N PRO A 69 -4.88 3.24 -28.62
CA PRO A 69 -5.92 2.91 -29.58
C PRO A 69 -6.93 4.04 -29.74
N ALA A 70 -7.50 4.15 -30.94
CA ALA A 70 -8.48 5.21 -31.26
C ALA A 70 -9.68 5.23 -30.28
N GLU A 71 -10.07 4.07 -29.80
CA GLU A 71 -11.19 3.90 -28.86
C GLU A 71 -10.96 4.66 -27.55
N VAL A 72 -9.71 4.70 -27.10
CA VAL A 72 -9.33 5.42 -25.86
C VAL A 72 -9.58 6.93 -26.02
N TYR A 73 -9.25 7.48 -27.20
CA TYR A 73 -9.46 8.91 -27.48
C TYR A 73 -10.92 9.26 -27.72
N GLU A 74 -11.74 8.29 -28.11
CA GLU A 74 -13.19 8.49 -28.22
C GLU A 74 -13.84 8.65 -26.84
N GLU A 75 -13.40 7.87 -25.86
CA GLU A 75 -13.89 7.93 -24.48
C GLU A 75 -13.30 9.11 -23.71
N GLU A 76 -12.02 9.39 -23.91
CA GLU A 76 -11.26 10.42 -23.20
C GLU A 76 -10.46 11.24 -24.22
N PRO A 77 -11.06 12.28 -24.83
CA PRO A 77 -10.34 13.12 -25.79
C PRO A 77 -9.16 13.86 -25.16
N PHE A 78 -8.03 13.87 -25.86
CA PHE A 78 -6.85 14.63 -25.46
C PHE A 78 -6.56 15.67 -26.53
N PRO A 79 -6.96 16.94 -26.31
CA PRO A 79 -6.90 17.98 -27.35
C PRO A 79 -5.49 18.55 -27.57
N TYR A 80 -4.53 18.19 -26.75
CA TYR A 80 -3.18 18.74 -26.82
C TYR A 80 -2.25 17.85 -27.64
N LYS A 81 -1.34 18.47 -28.41
CA LYS A 81 -0.26 17.77 -29.08
C LYS A 81 1.00 18.02 -28.28
N VAL A 82 1.39 17.05 -27.47
CA VAL A 82 2.56 17.15 -26.61
C VAL A 82 3.69 16.33 -27.22
N ARG A 83 4.80 16.99 -27.53
CA ARG A 83 5.97 16.36 -28.14
C ARG A 83 7.20 16.45 -27.25
N GLU A 84 7.25 17.45 -26.38
CA GLU A 84 8.37 17.64 -25.48
C GLU A 84 8.30 16.67 -24.31
N LYS A 85 9.43 16.07 -23.97
CA LYS A 85 9.54 15.09 -22.90
C LYS A 85 9.08 15.65 -21.54
N ASP A 86 9.46 16.90 -21.24
CA ASP A 86 9.10 17.55 -19.98
C ASP A 86 7.60 17.81 -19.87
N ALA A 87 6.95 18.17 -20.97
CA ALA A 87 5.51 18.39 -21.02
C ALA A 87 4.74 17.06 -20.84
N ILE A 88 5.21 15.99 -21.46
CA ILE A 88 4.67 14.63 -21.27
C ILE A 88 4.77 14.23 -19.80
N GLN A 89 5.93 14.45 -19.18
CA GLN A 89 6.15 14.13 -17.77
C GLN A 89 5.21 14.91 -16.85
N ARG A 90 4.95 16.19 -17.14
CA ARG A 90 4.00 16.99 -16.35
C ARG A 90 2.58 16.44 -16.43
N HIS A 91 2.14 15.99 -17.62
CA HIS A 91 0.84 15.33 -17.77
C HIS A 91 0.79 13.99 -17.03
N MET A 92 1.88 13.23 -17.07
CA MET A 92 2.00 11.98 -16.32
C MET A 92 1.91 12.21 -14.82
N ASP A 93 2.63 13.22 -14.31
CA ASP A 93 2.64 13.56 -12.88
C ASP A 93 1.28 14.01 -12.37
N ALA A 94 0.49 14.66 -13.21
CA ALA A 94 -0.85 15.13 -12.89
C ALA A 94 -1.96 14.12 -13.22
N ASP A 95 -1.60 12.95 -13.76
CA ASP A 95 -2.59 11.94 -14.18
C ASP A 95 -3.32 11.36 -12.98
N GLU A 96 -4.66 11.41 -13.01
CA GLU A 96 -5.50 10.95 -11.91
C GLU A 96 -5.40 9.44 -11.67
N LYS A 97 -5.29 8.65 -12.74
CA LYS A 97 -5.19 7.20 -12.64
C LYS A 97 -3.87 6.78 -11.98
N LEU A 98 -2.77 7.43 -12.37
CA LEU A 98 -1.46 7.21 -11.77
C LEU A 98 -1.41 7.68 -10.33
N THR A 99 -1.96 8.85 -10.05
CA THR A 99 -2.02 9.39 -8.67
C THR A 99 -2.80 8.45 -7.76
N LYS A 100 -3.92 7.93 -8.22
CA LYS A 100 -4.77 7.01 -7.45
C LYS A 100 -4.02 5.72 -7.08
N ILE A 101 -3.33 5.10 -8.04
CA ILE A 101 -2.61 3.86 -7.76
C ILE A 101 -1.35 4.13 -6.91
N ASP A 102 -0.69 5.26 -7.10
CA ASP A 102 0.45 5.68 -6.28
C ASP A 102 0.03 5.89 -4.82
N MET A 103 -1.09 6.54 -4.58
CA MET A 103 -1.65 6.71 -3.23
C MET A 103 -1.98 5.37 -2.58
N LYS A 104 -2.45 4.40 -3.35
CA LYS A 104 -2.71 3.05 -2.86
C LYS A 104 -1.41 2.37 -2.42
N ILE A 105 -0.35 2.51 -3.19
CA ILE A 105 0.98 1.97 -2.83
C ILE A 105 1.49 2.62 -1.54
N ARG A 106 1.37 3.94 -1.43
CA ARG A 106 1.78 4.68 -0.22
C ARG A 106 0.98 4.26 1.01
N TYR A 107 -0.31 4.00 0.83
CA TYR A 107 -1.18 3.49 1.89
C TYR A 107 -0.67 2.14 2.41
N TYR A 108 -0.30 1.24 1.52
CA TYR A 108 0.29 -0.04 1.92
C TYR A 108 1.64 0.14 2.61
N ASP A 109 2.47 1.09 2.15
CA ASP A 109 3.75 1.39 2.81
C ASP A 109 3.55 1.88 4.25
N VAL A 110 2.57 2.76 4.48
CA VAL A 110 2.22 3.24 5.83
C VAL A 110 1.73 2.08 6.70
N THR A 111 0.89 1.22 6.15
CA THR A 111 0.38 0.03 6.85
C THR A 111 1.52 -0.91 7.25
N LEU A 112 2.47 -1.15 6.35
CA LEU A 112 3.64 -1.99 6.63
C LEU A 112 4.53 -1.39 7.72
N LYS A 113 4.73 -0.09 7.70
CA LYS A 113 5.49 0.61 8.76
C LYS A 113 4.82 0.47 10.11
N PHE A 114 3.51 0.58 10.16
CA PHE A 114 2.75 0.34 11.39
C PHE A 114 2.96 -1.08 11.90
N LEU A 115 2.86 -2.08 11.03
CA LEU A 115 3.05 -3.49 11.39
C LEU A 115 4.47 -3.78 11.86
N GLU A 116 5.48 -3.17 11.24
CA GLU A 116 6.88 -3.28 11.68
C GLU A 116 7.07 -2.68 13.08
N ALA A 117 6.50 -1.50 13.33
CA ALA A 117 6.58 -0.85 14.64
C ALA A 117 5.90 -1.67 15.74
N VAL A 118 4.75 -2.25 15.45
CA VAL A 118 4.02 -3.14 16.36
C VAL A 118 4.84 -4.37 16.70
N SER A 119 5.41 -5.05 15.71
CA SER A 119 6.23 -6.24 15.91
C SER A 119 7.48 -5.92 16.74
N TYR A 120 8.14 -4.81 16.43
CA TYR A 120 9.33 -4.36 17.16
C TYR A 120 9.00 -4.06 18.63
N THR A 121 7.94 -3.30 18.87
CA THR A 121 7.51 -2.94 20.24
C THR A 121 7.16 -4.19 21.04
N HIS A 122 6.47 -5.13 20.42
CA HIS A 122 6.05 -6.36 21.07
C HIS A 122 7.23 -7.24 21.46
N LEU A 123 8.19 -7.43 20.55
CA LEU A 123 9.42 -8.18 20.84
C LEU A 123 10.24 -7.51 21.94
N ARG A 124 10.37 -6.20 21.91
CA ARG A 124 11.14 -5.45 22.90
C ARG A 124 10.51 -5.52 24.28
N ALA A 125 9.19 -5.44 24.38
CA ALA A 125 8.47 -5.59 25.64
C ALA A 125 8.67 -6.99 26.25
N HIS A 126 8.89 -8.00 25.40
CA HIS A 126 9.12 -9.37 25.83
C HIS A 126 10.56 -9.61 26.32
N GLU A 127 11.53 -8.87 25.80
CA GLU A 127 12.94 -8.96 26.22
C GLU A 127 13.20 -8.37 27.61
N THR A 128 12.31 -7.53 28.09
CA THR A 128 12.41 -6.92 29.43
C THR A 128 11.52 -7.62 30.43
#